data_c15461f5a448b69866b5253e24750674
#
_entry.id   c15461f5a448b69866b5253e24750674
#
_cell.length_a   1.000
_cell.length_b   1.000
_cell.length_c   1.000
_cell.angle_alpha   90.00
_cell.angle_beta   90.00
_cell.angle_gamma   90.00
#
_symmetry.space_group_name_H-M   'P 1'
#
loop_
_entity.id
_entity.type
_entity.pdbx_description
1 polymer ?
#
loop_
_entity_poly.entity_id
_entity_poly.type
_entity_poly.pdbx_seq_one_letter_code
_entity_poly.pdbx_strand_id
1 'polypeptide(L)'
;TRRIDFITHVDWHEEHALLKAAFPVDVYATRARYDIQFGSIERDTHRNTSWDAARFEVCAHKWADLSEAGYGVALLNDCKYGCDIHDGVMRLSLLRAPTHPNPNADRGAHTFTYALLPHEGDYRTARCRKATPSSPWTRRASWWRR
;
A
#
# COMPACT_ATOMS: atom_id res chain seq x y z
N THR A 1 18.13 8.66 -4.79
CA THR A 1 16.70 8.25 -4.75
C THR A 1 16.13 8.76 -3.44
N ARG A 2 15.01 9.46 -3.46
CA ARG A 2 14.33 9.99 -2.27
C ARG A 2 13.40 8.93 -1.60
N ARG A 3 13.59 7.65 -1.86
CA ARG A 3 12.78 6.55 -1.34
C ARG A 3 13.25 6.16 0.07
N ILE A 4 12.32 5.97 0.98
CA ILE A 4 12.55 5.48 2.33
C ILE A 4 11.97 4.08 2.43
N ASP A 5 12.82 3.08 2.63
CA ASP A 5 12.42 1.68 2.76
C ASP A 5 12.25 1.29 4.24
N PHE A 6 11.16 0.60 4.55
CA PHE A 6 10.85 0.01 5.85
C PHE A 6 10.96 -1.51 5.72
N ILE A 7 12.07 -2.07 6.17
CA ILE A 7 12.26 -3.52 6.26
C ILE A 7 11.71 -3.94 7.63
N THR A 8 10.63 -4.72 7.61
CA THR A 8 9.86 -5.01 8.81
C THR A 8 9.93 -6.48 9.15
N HIS A 9 10.30 -6.77 10.40
CA HIS A 9 10.29 -8.09 11.00
C HIS A 9 9.33 -8.07 12.18
N VAL A 10 8.33 -8.93 12.16
CA VAL A 10 7.30 -9.00 13.20
C VAL A 10 7.14 -10.45 13.64
N ASP A 11 7.16 -10.69 14.95
CA ASP A 11 6.66 -11.91 15.54
C ASP A 11 5.26 -11.64 16.11
N TRP A 12 4.23 -12.15 15.40
CA TRP A 12 2.85 -11.74 15.58
C TRP A 12 2.03 -12.79 16.34
N HIS A 13 1.48 -12.42 17.49
CA HIS A 13 0.71 -13.32 18.34
C HIS A 13 -0.65 -12.73 18.78
N GLU A 14 -1.10 -11.66 18.14
CA GLU A 14 -2.35 -10.97 18.46
C GLU A 14 -3.58 -11.73 17.95
N GLU A 15 -4.76 -11.38 18.50
CA GLU A 15 -6.07 -11.85 18.08
C GLU A 15 -6.99 -10.66 17.87
N HIS A 16 -7.88 -10.75 16.86
CA HIS A 16 -8.85 -9.70 16.52
C HIS A 16 -8.25 -8.30 16.34
N ALA A 17 -7.01 -8.24 15.87
CA ALA A 17 -6.26 -7.01 15.65
C ALA A 17 -5.91 -6.82 14.17
N LEU A 18 -5.86 -5.58 13.73
CA LEU A 18 -5.39 -5.19 12.39
C LEU A 18 -4.20 -4.24 12.54
N LEU A 19 -3.02 -4.70 12.14
CA LEU A 19 -1.82 -3.88 12.11
C LEU A 19 -1.76 -3.11 10.82
N LYS A 20 -1.66 -1.78 10.91
CA LYS A 20 -1.50 -0.88 9.78
C LYS A 20 -0.28 0.02 9.97
N ALA A 21 0.45 0.28 8.89
CA ALA A 21 1.37 1.42 8.80
C ALA A 21 0.59 2.64 8.30
N ALA A 22 0.69 3.77 9.00
CA ALA A 22 -0.01 4.99 8.65
C ALA A 22 0.98 6.14 8.45
N PHE A 23 0.81 6.87 7.35
CA PHE A 23 1.68 7.97 6.95
C PHE A 23 0.83 9.21 6.68
N PRO A 24 0.81 10.19 7.60
CA PRO A 24 0.26 11.51 7.31
C PRO A 24 1.12 12.17 6.23
N VAL A 25 0.49 12.70 5.20
CA VAL A 25 1.15 13.41 4.11
C VAL A 25 0.43 14.72 3.82
N ASP A 26 1.19 15.78 3.55
CA ASP A 26 0.66 17.09 3.24
C ASP A 26 0.46 17.22 1.72
N VAL A 27 -0.55 16.51 1.22
CA VAL A 27 -0.96 16.50 -0.19
C VAL A 27 -2.48 16.70 -0.28
N TYR A 28 -2.90 17.75 -0.97
CA TYR A 28 -4.31 18.08 -1.18
C TYR A 28 -4.82 17.52 -2.49
N ALA A 29 -5.36 16.32 -2.44
CA ALA A 29 -5.96 15.67 -3.59
C ALA A 29 -7.27 14.98 -3.21
N THR A 30 -8.31 15.18 -4.01
CA THR A 30 -9.61 14.53 -3.82
C THR A 30 -9.65 13.08 -4.32
N ARG A 31 -8.61 12.65 -5.01
CA ARG A 31 -8.46 11.30 -5.55
C ARG A 31 -7.06 10.78 -5.34
N ALA A 32 -6.96 9.50 -5.02
CA ALA A 32 -5.72 8.74 -4.99
C ALA A 32 -5.74 7.67 -6.09
N ARG A 33 -4.58 7.29 -6.58
CA ARG A 33 -4.43 6.28 -7.61
C ARG A 33 -3.82 5.01 -7.03
N TYR A 34 -4.38 3.88 -7.41
CA TYR A 34 -4.01 2.56 -6.89
C TYR A 34 -3.64 1.62 -8.04
N ASP A 35 -2.58 0.86 -7.84
CA ASP A 35 -2.19 -0.22 -8.75
C ASP A 35 -3.19 -1.37 -8.66
N ILE A 36 -3.67 -1.81 -9.81
CA ILE A 36 -4.56 -2.98 -9.95
C ILE A 36 -4.05 -3.88 -11.09
N GLN A 37 -4.72 -5.01 -11.28
CA GLN A 37 -4.43 -5.90 -12.39
C GLN A 37 -4.52 -5.16 -13.72
N PHE A 38 -3.47 -5.26 -14.52
CA PHE A 38 -3.35 -4.68 -15.87
C PHE A 38 -3.43 -3.16 -15.95
N GLY A 39 -3.41 -2.43 -14.83
CA GLY A 39 -3.50 -0.98 -14.87
C GLY A 39 -3.51 -0.31 -13.50
N SER A 40 -4.20 0.79 -13.41
CA SER A 40 -4.43 1.54 -12.18
C SER A 40 -5.82 2.16 -12.16
N ILE A 41 -6.36 2.38 -10.98
CA ILE A 41 -7.67 2.99 -10.78
C ILE A 41 -7.56 4.19 -9.85
N GLU A 42 -8.37 5.21 -10.09
CA GLU A 42 -8.58 6.31 -9.15
C GLU A 42 -9.73 6.01 -8.21
N ARG A 43 -9.56 6.38 -6.94
CA ARG A 43 -10.62 6.35 -5.93
C ARG A 43 -10.60 7.65 -5.14
N ASP A 44 -11.78 8.05 -4.68
CA ASP A 44 -11.94 9.27 -3.89
C ASP A 44 -11.28 9.12 -2.51
N THR A 45 -10.71 10.22 -2.00
CA THR A 45 -10.06 10.31 -0.68
C THR A 45 -10.99 10.86 0.39
N HIS A 46 -12.24 11.17 0.04
CA HIS A 46 -13.28 11.65 0.93
C HIS A 46 -14.35 10.58 1.19
N ARG A 47 -15.23 10.83 2.15
CA ARG A 47 -16.35 9.94 2.54
C ARG A 47 -17.70 10.65 2.43
N ASN A 48 -17.90 11.39 1.32
CA ASN A 48 -19.08 12.26 1.16
C ASN A 48 -20.37 11.49 0.89
N THR A 49 -20.26 10.25 0.43
CA THR A 49 -21.42 9.39 0.17
C THR A 49 -21.33 8.10 0.98
N SER A 50 -22.45 7.41 1.15
CA SER A 50 -22.47 6.08 1.78
C SER A 50 -21.64 5.05 1.02
N TRP A 51 -21.50 5.19 -0.30
CA TRP A 51 -20.63 4.37 -1.13
C TRP A 51 -19.15 4.59 -0.81
N ASP A 52 -18.74 5.86 -0.63
CA ASP A 52 -17.37 6.20 -0.27
C ASP A 52 -17.05 5.72 1.15
N ALA A 53 -17.98 5.91 2.09
CA ALA A 53 -17.86 5.43 3.46
C ALA A 53 -17.72 3.90 3.54
N ALA A 54 -18.40 3.16 2.65
CA ALA A 54 -18.32 1.69 2.60
C ALA A 54 -16.96 1.19 2.07
N ARG A 55 -16.19 2.02 1.38
CA ARG A 55 -14.84 1.70 0.87
C ARG A 55 -13.77 2.04 1.88
N PHE A 56 -13.93 1.62 3.10
CA PHE A 56 -12.99 1.92 4.20
C PHE A 56 -11.61 1.23 4.06
N GLU A 57 -11.50 0.23 3.20
CA GLU A 57 -10.25 -0.42 2.79
C GLU A 57 -10.39 -0.96 1.37
N VAL A 58 -9.38 -0.74 0.55
CA VAL A 58 -9.39 -1.09 -0.87
C VAL A 58 -8.12 -1.84 -1.27
N CYS A 59 -8.16 -2.53 -2.38
CA CYS A 59 -7.02 -3.24 -2.91
C CYS A 59 -6.06 -2.29 -3.64
N ALA A 60 -4.77 -2.40 -3.31
CA ALA A 60 -3.65 -1.86 -4.08
C ALA A 60 -2.57 -2.93 -4.21
N HIS A 61 -2.11 -3.26 -5.42
CA HIS A 61 -1.19 -4.39 -5.58
C HIS A 61 0.24 -4.03 -5.17
N LYS A 62 0.87 -3.10 -5.85
CA LYS A 62 2.28 -2.79 -5.63
C LYS A 62 2.51 -1.36 -5.16
N TRP A 63 1.58 -0.47 -5.49
CA TRP A 63 1.69 0.92 -5.12
C TRP A 63 0.32 1.60 -5.01
N ALA A 64 0.28 2.61 -4.16
CA ALA A 64 -0.78 3.62 -4.13
C ALA A 64 -0.12 4.99 -4.14
N ASP A 65 -0.74 5.96 -4.80
CA ASP A 65 -0.18 7.30 -5.01
C ASP A 65 -1.20 8.37 -4.67
N LEU A 66 -0.77 9.35 -3.91
CA LEU A 66 -1.52 10.56 -3.64
C LEU A 66 -0.70 11.74 -4.14
N SER A 67 -1.20 12.41 -5.18
CA SER A 67 -0.49 13.48 -5.86
C SER A 67 -1.37 14.67 -6.13
N GLU A 68 -0.79 15.86 -6.09
CA GLU A 68 -1.30 17.11 -6.63
C GLU A 68 -0.42 17.58 -7.79
N ALA A 69 -0.68 18.79 -8.34
CA ALA A 69 -0.06 19.24 -9.59
C ALA A 69 1.49 19.25 -9.59
N GLY A 70 2.12 19.52 -8.45
CA GLY A 70 3.60 19.68 -8.37
C GLY A 70 4.30 18.65 -7.48
N TYR A 71 3.55 17.91 -6.66
CA TYR A 71 4.12 17.05 -5.63
C TYR A 71 3.20 15.87 -5.34
N GLY A 72 3.79 14.77 -4.94
CA GLY A 72 3.07 13.58 -4.49
C GLY A 72 3.91 12.66 -3.62
N VAL A 73 3.22 11.71 -3.03
CA VAL A 73 3.84 10.62 -2.25
C VAL A 73 3.24 9.30 -2.71
N ALA A 74 4.10 8.38 -3.10
CA ALA A 74 3.69 7.01 -3.37
C ALA A 74 4.04 6.09 -2.20
N LEU A 75 3.10 5.25 -1.82
CA LEU A 75 3.26 4.16 -0.88
C LEU A 75 3.45 2.87 -1.68
N LEU A 76 4.62 2.26 -1.54
CA LEU A 76 5.05 1.09 -2.29
C LEU A 76 5.11 -0.11 -1.36
N ASN A 77 4.81 -1.31 -1.87
CA ASN A 77 4.92 -2.52 -1.07
C ASN A 77 5.33 -3.74 -1.90
N ASP A 78 5.79 -4.79 -1.25
CA ASP A 78 6.20 -6.03 -1.91
C ASP A 78 5.09 -7.10 -1.96
N CYS A 79 4.20 -7.16 -0.96
CA CYS A 79 3.24 -8.26 -0.82
C CYS A 79 1.94 -7.92 -0.06
N LYS A 80 1.68 -6.65 0.29
CA LYS A 80 0.50 -6.23 1.06
C LYS A 80 -0.50 -5.53 0.16
N TYR A 81 -1.78 -5.94 0.19
CA TYR A 81 -2.79 -5.50 -0.77
C TYR A 81 -3.89 -4.61 -0.18
N GLY A 82 -4.06 -4.61 1.14
CA GLY A 82 -5.03 -3.75 1.81
C GLY A 82 -4.46 -2.33 1.97
N CYS A 83 -5.19 -1.33 1.51
CA CYS A 83 -4.77 0.06 1.58
C CYS A 83 -5.98 0.97 1.78
N ASP A 84 -5.80 2.06 2.49
CA ASP A 84 -6.75 3.17 2.49
C ASP A 84 -6.01 4.52 2.46
N ILE A 85 -6.62 5.51 1.79
CA ILE A 85 -6.11 6.88 1.73
C ILE A 85 -7.28 7.81 1.97
N HIS A 86 -7.34 8.38 3.16
CA HIS A 86 -8.37 9.33 3.58
C HIS A 86 -7.77 10.41 4.47
N ASP A 87 -8.31 11.63 4.36
CA ASP A 87 -7.95 12.75 5.23
C ASP A 87 -6.44 13.06 5.27
N GLY A 88 -5.77 12.96 4.13
CA GLY A 88 -4.32 13.17 4.04
C GLY A 88 -3.47 12.07 4.69
N VAL A 89 -4.05 10.91 5.04
CA VAL A 89 -3.31 9.80 5.63
C VAL A 89 -3.34 8.60 4.71
N MET A 90 -2.17 8.12 4.31
CA MET A 90 -1.99 6.88 3.56
C MET A 90 -1.76 5.72 4.53
N ARG A 91 -2.55 4.64 4.43
CA ARG A 91 -2.42 3.48 5.30
C ARG A 91 -2.26 2.20 4.51
N LEU A 92 -1.36 1.34 4.96
CA LEU A 92 -1.14 0.01 4.42
C LEU A 92 -1.45 -1.03 5.49
N SER A 93 -2.33 -1.97 5.19
CA SER A 93 -2.65 -3.09 6.07
C SER A 93 -1.54 -4.14 5.99
N LEU A 94 -0.93 -4.42 7.13
CA LEU A 94 0.26 -5.28 7.22
C LEU A 94 -0.09 -6.70 7.66
N LEU A 95 -0.79 -6.84 8.79
CA LEU A 95 -1.20 -8.12 9.36
C LEU A 95 -2.61 -8.00 9.94
N ARG A 96 -3.33 -9.09 9.85
CA ARG A 96 -4.65 -9.26 10.44
C ARG A 96 -4.62 -10.53 11.29
N ALA A 97 -5.29 -10.53 12.41
CA ALA A 97 -5.41 -11.69 13.27
C ALA A 97 -6.88 -12.19 13.33
N PRO A 98 -7.43 -12.76 12.25
CA PRO A 98 -8.75 -13.34 12.27
C PRO A 98 -8.68 -14.65 13.05
N THR A 99 -9.77 -14.98 13.75
CA THR A 99 -9.90 -16.25 14.48
C THR A 99 -10.80 -17.25 13.75
N HIS A 100 -11.38 -16.85 12.63
CA HIS A 100 -12.26 -17.68 11.82
C HIS A 100 -12.00 -17.45 10.32
N PRO A 101 -11.95 -18.48 9.48
CA PRO A 101 -12.12 -19.92 9.76
C PRO A 101 -10.89 -20.57 10.39
N ASN A 102 -9.71 -19.96 10.30
CA ASN A 102 -8.48 -20.45 10.92
C ASN A 102 -8.15 -19.65 12.19
N PRO A 103 -8.20 -20.27 13.40
CA PRO A 103 -7.93 -19.55 14.64
C PRO A 103 -6.46 -19.14 14.82
N ASN A 104 -5.56 -19.69 14.02
CA ASN A 104 -4.13 -19.37 14.06
C ASN A 104 -3.66 -18.57 12.83
N ALA A 105 -4.59 -17.94 12.12
CA ALA A 105 -4.22 -17.14 10.93
C ALA A 105 -3.30 -15.99 11.33
N ASP A 106 -2.29 -15.75 10.48
CA ASP A 106 -1.27 -14.72 10.63
C ASP A 106 -0.39 -14.83 11.90
N ARG A 107 -0.49 -15.87 12.70
CA ARG A 107 0.41 -16.06 13.85
C ARG A 107 1.80 -16.50 13.40
N GLY A 108 2.83 -15.92 14.03
CA GLY A 108 4.24 -16.26 13.86
C GLY A 108 5.07 -15.15 13.24
N ALA A 109 6.25 -15.53 12.73
CA ALA A 109 7.24 -14.61 12.21
C ALA A 109 6.93 -14.18 10.77
N HIS A 110 6.91 -12.88 10.53
CA HIS A 110 6.70 -12.26 9.23
C HIS A 110 7.85 -11.33 8.85
N THR A 111 8.19 -11.31 7.57
CA THR A 111 9.14 -10.36 6.99
C THR A 111 8.56 -9.80 5.70
N PHE A 112 8.48 -8.48 5.62
CA PHE A 112 7.99 -7.76 4.44
C PHE A 112 8.62 -6.38 4.35
N THR A 113 8.55 -5.79 3.15
CA THR A 113 9.10 -4.47 2.89
C THR A 113 8.05 -3.58 2.25
N TYR A 114 7.95 -2.36 2.75
CA TYR A 114 7.19 -1.29 2.12
C TYR A 114 8.03 -0.01 2.10
N ALA A 115 7.64 0.97 1.30
CA ALA A 115 8.43 2.18 1.15
C ALA A 115 7.57 3.41 0.88
N LEU A 116 8.07 4.57 1.29
CA LEU A 116 7.58 5.86 0.86
C LEU A 116 8.47 6.43 -0.22
N LEU A 117 7.85 6.98 -1.24
CA LEU A 117 8.51 7.66 -2.35
C LEU A 117 7.89 9.06 -2.55
N PRO A 118 8.41 10.10 -1.87
CA PRO A 118 8.09 11.48 -2.23
C PRO A 118 8.62 11.79 -3.63
N HIS A 119 7.82 12.48 -4.44
CA HIS A 119 8.18 12.77 -5.83
C HIS A 119 7.58 14.09 -6.34
N GLU A 120 8.11 14.58 -7.41
CA GLU A 120 7.56 15.70 -8.19
C GLU A 120 6.54 15.17 -9.20
N GLY A 121 5.48 15.92 -9.45
CA GLY A 121 4.42 15.57 -10.39
C GLY A 121 3.58 14.38 -9.93
N ASP A 122 3.16 13.55 -10.88
CA ASP A 122 2.25 12.42 -10.68
C ASP A 122 2.97 11.05 -10.63
N TYR A 123 2.21 9.98 -10.39
CA TYR A 123 2.67 8.60 -10.35
C TYR A 123 3.44 8.14 -11.61
N ARG A 124 3.18 8.76 -12.77
CA ARG A 124 3.88 8.45 -14.05
C ARG A 124 5.29 9.01 -14.03
N THR A 125 5.43 10.26 -13.59
CA THR A 125 6.72 10.95 -13.42
C THR A 125 7.56 10.24 -12.36
N ALA A 126 6.95 9.86 -11.23
CA ALA A 126 7.57 9.09 -10.15
C ALA A 126 8.02 7.68 -10.57
N ARG A 127 7.44 7.15 -11.65
CA ARG A 127 7.67 5.76 -12.10
C ARG A 127 7.40 4.74 -11.00
N CYS A 128 6.33 4.93 -10.24
CA CYS A 128 5.96 4.12 -9.06
C CYS A 128 6.09 2.62 -9.31
N ARG A 129 5.61 2.13 -10.47
CA ARG A 129 5.73 0.73 -10.88
C ARG A 129 7.16 0.19 -10.91
N LYS A 130 8.15 1.02 -11.29
CA LYS A 130 9.57 0.63 -11.34
C LYS A 130 10.26 0.79 -9.99
N ALA A 131 9.74 1.66 -9.14
CA ALA A 131 10.30 1.97 -7.85
C ALA A 131 9.87 0.98 -6.75
N THR A 132 8.89 0.11 -7.01
CA THR A 132 8.36 -0.86 -6.04
C THR A 132 9.46 -1.80 -5.52
N PRO A 133 9.52 -2.06 -4.21
CA PRO A 133 10.44 -3.05 -3.64
C PRO A 133 10.24 -4.41 -4.31
N SER A 134 11.33 -5.07 -4.65
CA SER A 134 11.25 -6.43 -5.20
C SER A 134 11.05 -7.42 -4.06
N SER A 135 9.92 -8.11 -4.04
CA SER A 135 9.70 -9.25 -3.17
C SER A 135 10.79 -10.32 -3.40
N PRO A 136 11.25 -11.03 -2.35
CA PRO A 136 12.10 -12.21 -2.50
C PRO A 136 11.52 -13.23 -3.48
N TRP A 137 10.17 -13.30 -3.58
CA TRP A 137 9.45 -14.17 -4.50
C TRP A 137 9.50 -13.70 -5.94
N THR A 138 9.50 -12.38 -6.20
CA THR A 138 9.62 -11.84 -7.57
C THR A 138 11.01 -11.98 -8.15
N ARG A 139 12.06 -12.08 -7.33
CA ARG A 139 13.41 -12.38 -7.81
C ARG A 139 13.55 -13.81 -8.34
N ARG A 140 12.73 -14.74 -7.90
CA ARG A 140 12.71 -16.12 -8.45
C ARG A 140 11.93 -16.24 -9.76
N ALA A 141 11.06 -15.29 -10.11
CA ALA A 141 10.28 -15.31 -11.34
C ALA A 141 11.06 -14.88 -12.61
N SER A 142 12.36 -14.63 -12.52
CA SER A 142 13.21 -14.37 -13.69
C SER A 142 13.35 -15.59 -14.64
N TRP A 143 12.86 -16.74 -14.24
CA TRP A 143 12.89 -17.98 -15.03
C TRP A 143 11.86 -18.03 -16.19
N TRP A 144 10.90 -17.09 -16.25
CA TRP A 144 9.84 -17.04 -17.26
C TRP A 144 10.10 -16.06 -18.41
N ARG A 145 11.31 -15.50 -18.50
CA ARG A 145 11.71 -14.64 -19.64
C ARG A 145 12.75 -15.39 -20.49
N ARG A 146 12.29 -16.32 -21.27
CA ARG A 146 12.96 -16.80 -22.49
C ARG A 146 11.92 -16.94 -23.60
#